data_e7b60c8cbd31eb0e1d76c28421be57ce
#
_entry.id   e7b60c8cbd31eb0e1d76c28421be57ce
#
_cell.length_a   1.000
_cell.length_b   1.000
_cell.length_c   1.000
_cell.angle_alpha   90.00
_cell.angle_beta   90.00
_cell.angle_gamma   90.00
#
_symmetry.space_group_name_H-M   'P 1'
#
loop_
_entity.id
_entity.type
_entity.pdbx_description
1 polymer ?
#
loop_
_entity_poly.entity_id
_entity_poly.type
_entity_poly.pdbx_seq_one_letter_code
_entity_poly.pdbx_strand_id
1 'polypeptide(L)'
;LIHPKDIELIKQIGKREGVNVDIVGVINNTGRIQVHNKNDKVNPVIDLNLNEVLNNIPRKKYDFTNKQKNTKVTSPLLCKPELFNEYVEKVLMSINVGSKRFLTNKVDRSVTGLIAGQQCIGPFHTPLSDYSITAFSMMDTRGTACSIGEQPIKGLLNIDSMVEMTIGEMLTNLVFVGITDFRDIKCLGNWMWSPKLKNNGQLLYN
;
A
#
# COMPACT_ATOMS: atom_id res chain seq x y z
N LEU A 1 -8.40 -17.08 15.33
CA LEU A 1 -8.09 -17.99 16.44
C LEU A 1 -9.10 -17.77 17.54
N ILE A 2 -9.66 -18.85 18.08
CA ILE A 2 -10.62 -18.83 19.19
C ILE A 2 -10.23 -19.87 20.24
N HIS A 3 -10.66 -19.63 21.46
CA HIS A 3 -10.47 -20.62 22.52
C HIS A 3 -11.41 -21.83 22.30
N PRO A 4 -10.98 -23.08 22.58
CA PRO A 4 -11.84 -24.28 22.40
C PRO A 4 -13.20 -24.17 23.04
N LYS A 5 -13.33 -23.54 24.20
CA LYS A 5 -14.62 -23.35 24.91
C LYS A 5 -15.62 -22.48 24.13
N ASP A 6 -15.17 -21.65 23.20
CA ASP A 6 -16.00 -20.70 22.44
C ASP A 6 -16.42 -21.25 21.07
N ILE A 7 -16.02 -22.48 20.73
CA ILE A 7 -16.28 -23.09 19.42
C ILE A 7 -17.78 -23.17 19.13
N GLU A 8 -18.57 -23.66 20.11
CA GLU A 8 -20.01 -23.81 19.91
C GLU A 8 -20.72 -22.46 19.77
N LEU A 9 -20.27 -21.45 20.50
CA LEU A 9 -20.77 -20.07 20.35
C LEU A 9 -20.54 -19.55 18.93
N ILE A 10 -19.34 -19.70 18.40
CA ILE A 10 -19.00 -19.24 17.05
C ILE A 10 -19.81 -20.00 15.98
N LYS A 11 -20.01 -21.31 16.14
CA LYS A 11 -20.86 -22.08 15.23
C LYS A 11 -22.32 -21.61 15.26
N GLN A 12 -22.85 -21.28 16.45
CA GLN A 12 -24.19 -20.74 16.60
C GLN A 12 -24.31 -19.37 15.92
N ILE A 13 -23.33 -18.50 16.09
CA ILE A 13 -23.28 -17.20 15.40
C ILE A 13 -23.23 -17.42 13.89
N GLY A 14 -22.35 -18.29 13.40
CA GLY A 14 -22.25 -18.62 11.98
C GLY A 14 -23.58 -19.12 11.41
N LYS A 15 -24.26 -20.02 12.13
CA LYS A 15 -25.60 -20.52 11.75
C LYS A 15 -26.63 -19.39 11.67
N ARG A 16 -26.63 -18.48 12.66
CA ARG A 16 -27.52 -17.31 12.68
C ARG A 16 -27.28 -16.38 11.47
N GLU A 17 -26.03 -16.15 11.14
CA GLU A 17 -25.62 -15.25 10.03
C GLU A 17 -25.61 -15.96 8.65
N GLY A 18 -25.97 -17.25 8.57
CA GLY A 18 -25.95 -18.01 7.33
C GLY A 18 -24.55 -18.32 6.79
N VAL A 19 -23.53 -18.33 7.65
CA VAL A 19 -22.12 -18.56 7.30
C VAL A 19 -21.64 -19.89 7.86
N ASN A 20 -20.99 -20.71 7.01
CA ASN A 20 -20.35 -21.94 7.45
C ASN A 20 -19.10 -21.67 8.29
N VAL A 21 -18.97 -22.37 9.41
CA VAL A 21 -17.82 -22.27 10.31
C VAL A 21 -17.19 -23.64 10.48
N ASP A 22 -15.97 -23.80 10.00
CA ASP A 22 -15.19 -25.02 10.09
C ASP A 22 -13.96 -24.85 10.98
N ILE A 23 -13.66 -25.87 11.76
CA ILE A 23 -12.43 -25.96 12.55
C ILE A 23 -11.39 -26.65 11.69
N VAL A 24 -10.41 -25.86 11.24
CA VAL A 24 -9.38 -26.31 10.32
C VAL A 24 -8.10 -26.80 11.00
N GLY A 25 -7.96 -26.56 12.31
CA GLY A 25 -6.77 -27.01 13.03
C GLY A 25 -6.72 -26.56 14.49
N VAL A 26 -5.66 -26.94 15.17
CA VAL A 26 -5.36 -26.62 16.59
C VAL A 26 -3.93 -26.13 16.71
N ILE A 27 -3.72 -25.17 17.59
CA ILE A 27 -2.36 -24.75 17.98
C ILE A 27 -1.86 -25.71 19.05
N ASN A 28 -0.72 -26.34 18.81
CA ASN A 28 -0.19 -27.41 19.66
C ASN A 28 1.22 -27.16 20.21
N ASN A 29 1.80 -25.97 20.00
CA ASN A 29 3.13 -25.57 20.47
C ASN A 29 4.29 -26.49 20.01
N THR A 30 4.12 -27.27 18.95
CA THR A 30 5.20 -28.16 18.45
C THR A 30 6.29 -27.41 17.69
N GLY A 31 6.09 -26.11 17.40
CA GLY A 31 7.00 -25.32 16.55
C GLY A 31 6.94 -25.75 15.07
N ARG A 32 5.91 -26.49 14.67
CA ARG A 32 5.72 -26.97 13.30
C ARG A 32 4.35 -26.60 12.76
N ILE A 33 4.30 -26.32 11.46
CA ILE A 33 3.05 -26.25 10.70
C ILE A 33 2.88 -27.58 10.00
N GLN A 34 1.83 -28.30 10.34
CA GLN A 34 1.48 -29.57 9.73
C GLN A 34 0.10 -29.48 9.10
N VAL A 35 -0.03 -29.91 7.86
CA VAL A 35 -1.31 -30.03 7.15
C VAL A 35 -1.49 -31.50 6.79
N HIS A 36 -2.60 -32.07 7.24
CA HIS A 36 -2.96 -33.46 6.99
C HIS A 36 -4.13 -33.54 6.02
N ASN A 37 -4.12 -34.57 5.19
CA ASN A 37 -5.31 -34.93 4.43
C ASN A 37 -6.38 -35.50 5.38
N LYS A 38 -7.65 -35.22 5.11
CA LYS A 38 -8.77 -35.78 5.90
C LYS A 38 -8.72 -37.31 6.02
N ASN A 39 -8.25 -37.96 4.98
CA ASN A 39 -8.20 -39.44 4.88
C ASN A 39 -6.86 -40.05 5.33
N ASP A 40 -5.82 -39.24 5.52
CA ASP A 40 -4.51 -39.68 6.03
C ASP A 40 -4.04 -38.69 7.10
N LYS A 41 -4.24 -39.05 8.33
CA LYS A 41 -3.81 -38.22 9.49
C LYS A 41 -2.40 -38.54 9.97
N VAL A 42 -1.80 -39.59 9.44
CA VAL A 42 -0.47 -40.05 9.86
C VAL A 42 0.62 -39.32 9.07
N ASN A 43 0.44 -39.17 7.76
CA ASN A 43 1.42 -38.55 6.87
C ASN A 43 0.98 -37.12 6.54
N PRO A 44 1.66 -36.10 7.06
CA PRO A 44 1.33 -34.73 6.71
C PRO A 44 1.70 -34.43 5.26
N VAL A 45 0.82 -33.75 4.55
CA VAL A 45 1.08 -33.22 3.20
C VAL A 45 2.05 -32.06 3.25
N ILE A 46 1.99 -31.29 4.34
CA ILE A 46 2.92 -30.19 4.66
C ILE A 46 3.43 -30.43 6.08
N ASP A 47 4.73 -30.39 6.24
CA ASP A 47 5.40 -30.46 7.55
C ASP A 47 6.61 -29.54 7.59
N LEU A 48 6.43 -28.33 8.08
CA LEU A 48 7.43 -27.27 8.08
C LEU A 48 7.81 -26.84 9.50
N ASN A 49 9.10 -26.64 9.73
CA ASN A 49 9.60 -26.04 10.96
C ASN A 49 9.32 -24.53 10.93
N LEU A 50 8.59 -24.02 11.91
CA LEU A 50 8.23 -22.60 12.01
C LEU A 50 9.47 -21.69 12.09
N ASN A 51 10.50 -22.13 12.79
CA ASN A 51 11.71 -21.34 12.93
C ASN A 51 12.46 -21.16 11.60
N GLU A 52 12.46 -22.21 10.77
CA GLU A 52 13.06 -22.13 9.43
C GLU A 52 12.23 -21.27 8.48
N VAL A 53 10.91 -21.36 8.56
CA VAL A 53 10.00 -20.62 7.68
C VAL A 53 9.88 -19.15 8.06
N LEU A 54 9.85 -18.83 9.35
CA LEU A 54 9.60 -17.47 9.83
C LEU A 54 10.86 -16.71 10.26
N ASN A 55 11.83 -17.40 10.86
CA ASN A 55 12.97 -16.73 11.48
C ASN A 55 14.29 -16.87 10.71
N ASN A 56 14.46 -17.97 9.97
CA ASN A 56 15.70 -18.27 9.26
C ASN A 56 15.56 -18.17 7.74
N ILE A 57 14.83 -17.19 7.27
CA ILE A 57 14.69 -16.95 5.83
C ILE A 57 16.04 -16.45 5.29
N PRO A 58 16.60 -17.08 4.25
CA PRO A 58 17.85 -16.64 3.64
C PRO A 58 17.74 -15.20 3.16
N ARG A 59 18.66 -14.36 3.61
CA ARG A 59 18.73 -12.98 3.12
C ARG A 59 19.15 -12.96 1.67
N LYS A 60 18.41 -12.29 0.83
CA LYS A 60 18.82 -12.05 -0.55
C LYS A 60 20.07 -11.18 -0.57
N LYS A 61 21.10 -11.61 -1.30
CA LYS A 61 22.30 -10.82 -1.56
C LYS A 61 22.29 -10.37 -3.00
N TYR A 62 22.59 -9.11 -3.22
CA TYR A 62 22.72 -8.53 -4.54
C TYR A 62 24.11 -7.94 -4.68
N ASP A 63 24.90 -8.46 -5.64
CA ASP A 63 26.22 -7.93 -5.97
C ASP A 63 26.08 -6.99 -7.16
N PHE A 64 26.48 -5.76 -6.99
CA PHE A 64 26.53 -4.76 -8.04
C PHE A 64 27.74 -3.84 -7.86
N THR A 65 28.33 -3.46 -8.97
CA THR A 65 29.44 -2.50 -8.95
C THR A 65 28.89 -1.10 -8.79
N ASN A 66 29.38 -0.39 -7.77
CA ASN A 66 29.03 1.00 -7.51
C ASN A 66 29.65 1.91 -8.60
N LYS A 67 29.03 1.97 -9.75
CA LYS A 67 29.35 2.97 -10.77
C LYS A 67 28.31 4.07 -10.62
N GLN A 68 28.65 5.13 -9.90
CA GLN A 68 27.87 6.36 -9.99
C GLN A 68 27.75 6.75 -11.47
N LYS A 69 26.58 6.53 -12.03
CA LYS A 69 26.23 7.25 -13.24
C LYS A 69 25.96 8.68 -12.80
N ASN A 70 26.91 9.57 -13.12
CA ASN A 70 26.56 10.98 -13.20
C ASN A 70 25.39 11.05 -14.19
N THR A 71 24.19 11.14 -13.69
CA THR A 71 23.03 11.50 -14.51
C THR A 71 23.38 12.85 -15.09
N LYS A 72 23.66 12.88 -16.39
CA LYS A 72 23.81 14.14 -17.09
C LYS A 72 22.54 14.91 -16.79
N VAL A 73 22.69 16.01 -16.09
CA VAL A 73 21.61 16.99 -15.96
C VAL A 73 21.20 17.30 -17.39
N THR A 74 20.06 16.81 -17.80
CA THR A 74 19.50 17.16 -19.10
C THR A 74 19.32 18.66 -19.08
N SER A 75 19.85 19.31 -20.09
CA SER A 75 19.67 20.78 -20.24
C SER A 75 18.20 21.12 -20.04
N PRO A 76 17.86 22.17 -19.28
CA PRO A 76 16.47 22.55 -19.09
C PRO A 76 15.79 22.65 -20.45
N LEU A 77 14.62 22.06 -20.57
CA LEU A 77 13.78 22.18 -21.76
C LEU A 77 13.54 23.69 -21.99
N LEU A 78 14.10 24.22 -23.03
CA LEU A 78 13.80 25.59 -23.48
C LEU A 78 12.37 25.56 -24.04
N CYS A 79 11.42 25.93 -23.21
CA CYS A 79 10.04 26.09 -23.66
C CYS A 79 9.98 27.26 -24.65
N LYS A 80 9.51 26.99 -25.85
CA LYS A 80 9.23 28.01 -26.85
C LYS A 80 7.89 28.66 -26.50
N PRO A 81 7.82 29.98 -26.29
CA PRO A 81 6.59 30.69 -25.95
C PRO A 81 5.45 30.41 -26.93
N GLU A 82 5.77 30.24 -28.21
CA GLU A 82 4.81 30.00 -29.30
C GLU A 82 4.09 28.63 -29.13
N LEU A 83 4.73 27.70 -28.46
CA LEU A 83 4.20 26.34 -28.23
C LEU A 83 3.59 26.18 -26.84
N PHE A 84 3.40 27.27 -26.08
CA PHE A 84 2.90 27.20 -24.70
C PHE A 84 1.58 26.40 -24.57
N ASN A 85 0.60 26.70 -25.42
CA ASN A 85 -0.70 26.03 -25.41
C ASN A 85 -0.56 24.52 -25.69
N GLU A 86 0.33 24.15 -26.63
CA GLU A 86 0.59 22.74 -26.94
C GLU A 86 1.23 22.02 -25.75
N TYR A 87 2.14 22.66 -25.04
CA TYR A 87 2.73 22.08 -23.84
C TYR A 87 1.73 21.93 -22.72
N VAL A 88 0.86 22.91 -22.50
CA VAL A 88 -0.23 22.85 -21.51
C VAL A 88 -1.17 21.69 -21.83
N GLU A 89 -1.59 21.56 -23.07
CA GLU A 89 -2.46 20.47 -23.51
C GLU A 89 -1.82 19.09 -23.28
N LYS A 90 -0.56 18.92 -23.68
CA LYS A 90 0.20 17.68 -23.44
C LYS A 90 0.30 17.32 -21.97
N VAL A 91 0.53 18.31 -21.09
CA VAL A 91 0.57 18.07 -19.65
C VAL A 91 -0.79 17.66 -19.11
N LEU A 92 -1.85 18.40 -19.46
CA LEU A 92 -3.20 18.12 -19.00
C LEU A 92 -3.74 16.76 -19.51
N MET A 93 -3.31 16.33 -20.68
CA MET A 93 -3.67 15.02 -21.25
C MET A 93 -2.79 13.87 -20.78
N SER A 94 -1.69 14.15 -20.08
CA SER A 94 -0.80 13.08 -19.58
C SER A 94 -1.53 12.19 -18.57
N ILE A 95 -1.19 10.90 -18.53
CA ILE A 95 -1.81 9.93 -17.62
C ILE A 95 -1.68 10.37 -16.15
N ASN A 96 -0.60 11.04 -15.79
CA ASN A 96 -0.36 11.47 -14.41
C ASN A 96 -1.22 12.67 -13.98
N VAL A 97 -1.63 13.51 -14.92
CA VAL A 97 -2.36 14.76 -14.66
C VAL A 97 -3.82 14.68 -15.12
N GLY A 98 -4.08 13.92 -16.17
CA GLY A 98 -5.41 13.77 -16.76
C GLY A 98 -6.46 13.29 -15.77
N SER A 99 -7.72 13.66 -16.01
CA SER A 99 -8.83 13.32 -15.12
C SER A 99 -8.95 11.81 -14.89
N LYS A 100 -9.07 11.41 -13.64
CA LYS A 100 -9.34 10.02 -13.20
C LYS A 100 -10.83 9.77 -12.95
N ARG A 101 -11.71 10.62 -13.45
CA ARG A 101 -13.15 10.55 -13.19
C ARG A 101 -13.74 9.18 -13.51
N PHE A 102 -13.26 8.52 -14.55
CA PHE A 102 -13.70 7.17 -14.92
C PHE A 102 -13.34 6.11 -13.85
N LEU A 103 -12.26 6.31 -13.07
CA LEU A 103 -11.91 5.48 -11.93
C LEU A 103 -12.68 5.91 -10.68
N THR A 104 -12.63 7.19 -10.33
CA THR A 104 -13.17 7.71 -9.08
C THR A 104 -14.68 7.55 -8.96
N ASN A 105 -15.42 7.52 -10.07
CA ASN A 105 -16.89 7.36 -10.07
C ASN A 105 -17.34 5.90 -10.16
N LYS A 106 -16.44 4.95 -10.43
CA LYS A 106 -16.80 3.53 -10.67
C LYS A 106 -16.17 2.56 -9.69
N VAL A 107 -15.25 3.01 -8.83
CA VAL A 107 -14.65 2.20 -7.78
C VAL A 107 -15.39 2.40 -6.45
N ASP A 108 -15.24 1.45 -5.55
CA ASP A 108 -15.77 1.54 -4.20
C ASP A 108 -15.13 2.71 -3.46
N ARG A 109 -15.98 3.65 -3.00
CA ARG A 109 -15.55 4.84 -2.25
C ARG A 109 -15.93 4.79 -0.78
N SER A 110 -16.72 3.82 -0.39
CA SER A 110 -17.31 3.72 0.95
C SER A 110 -17.15 2.31 1.52
N VAL A 111 -15.97 1.73 1.37
CA VAL A 111 -15.64 0.42 1.94
C VAL A 111 -15.74 0.48 3.46
N THR A 112 -16.42 -0.50 4.09
CA THR A 112 -16.74 -0.61 5.52
C THR A 112 -17.84 0.32 6.04
N GLY A 113 -18.30 1.32 5.29
CA GLY A 113 -19.35 2.25 5.72
C GLY A 113 -18.97 3.28 6.77
N LEU A 114 -17.75 3.27 7.27
CA LEU A 114 -17.23 4.22 8.27
C LEU A 114 -16.38 5.32 7.63
N ILE A 115 -16.62 5.66 6.37
CA ILE A 115 -15.87 6.68 5.65
C ILE A 115 -16.36 8.06 6.06
N ALA A 116 -15.50 8.83 6.71
CA ALA A 116 -15.75 10.22 7.10
C ALA A 116 -15.25 11.24 6.07
N GLY A 117 -14.21 10.89 5.29
CA GLY A 117 -13.69 11.68 4.19
C GLY A 117 -13.48 10.83 2.93
N GLN A 118 -14.25 11.14 1.87
CA GLN A 118 -14.14 10.47 0.58
C GLN A 118 -13.15 11.18 -0.34
N GLN A 119 -12.68 10.47 -1.37
CA GLN A 119 -11.78 11.02 -2.37
C GLN A 119 -12.40 12.11 -3.28
N CYS A 120 -13.72 12.15 -3.41
CA CYS A 120 -14.45 13.21 -4.11
C CYS A 120 -15.31 13.95 -3.09
N ILE A 121 -15.06 15.23 -2.93
CA ILE A 121 -15.65 16.08 -1.89
C ILE A 121 -16.48 17.23 -2.47
N GLY A 122 -17.13 17.98 -1.57
CA GLY A 122 -18.00 19.10 -1.91
C GLY A 122 -19.37 18.64 -2.42
N PRO A 123 -20.32 19.59 -2.61
CA PRO A 123 -21.72 19.29 -2.95
C PRO A 123 -21.88 18.61 -4.32
N PHE A 124 -20.96 18.83 -5.22
CA PHE A 124 -20.96 18.23 -6.56
C PHE A 124 -20.04 17.02 -6.70
N HIS A 125 -19.33 16.61 -5.65
CA HIS A 125 -18.35 15.52 -5.67
C HIS A 125 -17.30 15.66 -6.80
N THR A 126 -16.90 16.88 -7.11
CA THR A 126 -15.97 17.16 -8.20
C THR A 126 -14.53 17.34 -7.76
N PRO A 127 -14.21 18.07 -6.66
CA PRO A 127 -12.84 18.14 -6.18
C PRO A 127 -12.34 16.77 -5.72
N LEU A 128 -11.14 16.40 -6.14
CA LEU A 128 -10.44 15.25 -5.58
C LEU A 128 -9.89 15.62 -4.21
N SER A 129 -9.94 14.64 -3.31
CA SER A 129 -9.29 14.70 -2.02
C SER A 129 -8.20 13.63 -2.00
N ASP A 130 -6.94 14.04 -1.85
CA ASP A 130 -5.80 13.12 -1.90
C ASP A 130 -5.50 12.48 -0.54
N TYR A 131 -6.51 12.46 0.32
CA TYR A 131 -6.52 11.74 1.60
C TYR A 131 -7.84 11.01 1.79
N SER A 132 -7.84 10.04 2.68
CA SER A 132 -9.06 9.37 3.16
C SER A 132 -9.15 9.44 4.67
N ILE A 133 -10.37 9.49 5.20
CA ILE A 133 -10.63 9.45 6.65
C ILE A 133 -11.64 8.35 6.93
N THR A 134 -11.26 7.43 7.83
CA THR A 134 -12.13 6.35 8.30
C THR A 134 -12.38 6.53 9.80
N ALA A 135 -13.64 6.63 10.19
CA ALA A 135 -14.04 6.70 11.60
C ALA A 135 -13.84 5.34 12.29
N PHE A 136 -13.59 5.34 13.59
CA PHE A 136 -13.50 4.10 14.37
C PHE A 136 -14.89 3.52 14.69
N SER A 137 -15.89 4.36 14.78
CA SER A 137 -17.28 3.94 15.02
C SER A 137 -18.26 5.02 14.54
N MET A 138 -19.53 4.69 14.53
CA MET A 138 -20.62 5.64 14.28
C MET A 138 -20.85 6.61 15.45
N MET A 139 -20.29 6.33 16.62
CA MET A 139 -20.56 7.06 17.87
C MET A 139 -19.36 7.86 18.37
N ASP A 140 -18.25 7.86 17.63
CA ASP A 140 -17.02 8.55 18.02
C ASP A 140 -16.60 9.53 16.92
N THR A 141 -15.98 10.62 17.34
CA THR A 141 -15.38 11.62 16.44
C THR A 141 -13.91 11.29 16.07
N ARG A 142 -13.39 10.20 16.61
CA ARG A 142 -12.03 9.73 16.31
C ARG A 142 -12.00 8.82 15.09
N GLY A 143 -10.87 8.84 14.37
CA GLY A 143 -10.66 8.01 13.21
C GLY A 143 -9.19 7.93 12.83
N THR A 144 -8.95 7.37 11.68
CA THR A 144 -7.64 7.36 11.03
C THR A 144 -7.69 8.10 9.71
N ALA A 145 -6.62 8.80 9.37
CA ALA A 145 -6.43 9.38 8.06
C ALA A 145 -5.28 8.68 7.33
N CYS A 146 -5.39 8.60 6.02
CA CYS A 146 -4.36 8.03 5.15
C CYS A 146 -4.18 8.93 3.93
N SER A 147 -2.93 9.16 3.55
CA SER A 147 -2.54 9.84 2.32
C SER A 147 -1.41 9.07 1.63
N ILE A 148 -1.22 9.30 0.35
CA ILE A 148 -0.21 8.62 -0.46
C ILE A 148 0.65 9.67 -1.15
N GLY A 149 1.95 9.41 -1.22
CA GLY A 149 2.89 10.09 -2.10
C GLY A 149 3.49 9.07 -3.06
N GLU A 150 3.62 9.42 -4.35
CA GLU A 150 4.10 8.53 -5.39
C GLU A 150 4.85 9.30 -6.47
N GLN A 151 6.13 9.00 -6.67
CA GLN A 151 6.98 9.70 -7.64
C GLN A 151 7.85 8.73 -8.50
N PRO A 152 7.29 7.68 -9.11
CA PRO A 152 8.08 6.60 -9.72
C PRO A 152 8.94 7.06 -10.90
N ILE A 153 8.43 7.96 -11.73
CA ILE A 153 9.14 8.45 -12.93
C ILE A 153 10.33 9.33 -12.55
N LYS A 154 10.20 10.13 -11.49
CA LYS A 154 11.28 11.00 -11.03
C LYS A 154 12.46 10.19 -10.47
N GLY A 155 12.21 9.00 -9.91
CA GLY A 155 13.26 8.08 -9.49
C GLY A 155 14.17 7.60 -10.62
N LEU A 156 13.72 7.65 -11.86
CA LEU A 156 14.56 7.34 -13.02
C LEU A 156 15.56 8.47 -13.34
N LEU A 157 15.30 9.68 -12.87
CA LEU A 157 16.13 10.87 -13.08
C LEU A 157 17.04 11.11 -11.87
N ASN A 158 16.46 11.15 -10.68
CA ASN A 158 17.18 11.38 -9.44
C ASN A 158 16.42 10.73 -8.28
N ILE A 159 17.06 9.77 -7.59
CA ILE A 159 16.45 9.00 -6.53
C ILE A 159 16.26 9.83 -5.28
N ASP A 160 17.25 10.60 -4.85
CA ASP A 160 17.19 11.40 -3.64
C ASP A 160 16.02 12.39 -3.72
N SER A 161 15.94 13.12 -4.83
CA SER A 161 14.82 14.03 -5.08
C SER A 161 13.48 13.30 -5.17
N MET A 162 13.43 12.09 -5.72
CA MET A 162 12.21 11.28 -5.77
C MET A 162 11.73 10.93 -4.36
N VAL A 163 12.62 10.51 -3.47
CA VAL A 163 12.25 10.17 -2.08
C VAL A 163 11.73 11.40 -1.34
N GLU A 164 12.45 12.52 -1.41
CA GLU A 164 12.02 13.79 -0.79
C GLU A 164 10.65 14.23 -1.32
N MET A 165 10.45 14.18 -2.63
CA MET A 165 9.18 14.58 -3.25
C MET A 165 8.04 13.62 -2.91
N THR A 166 8.30 12.32 -2.79
CA THR A 166 7.29 11.33 -2.38
C THR A 166 6.81 11.60 -0.95
N ILE A 167 7.73 11.87 -0.04
CA ILE A 167 7.40 12.23 1.35
C ILE A 167 6.69 13.58 1.39
N GLY A 168 7.19 14.57 0.65
CA GLY A 168 6.56 15.89 0.57
C GLY A 168 5.13 15.83 0.04
N GLU A 169 4.88 15.05 -1.00
CA GLU A 169 3.53 14.83 -1.55
C GLU A 169 2.61 14.18 -0.52
N MET A 170 3.04 13.10 0.13
CA MET A 170 2.26 12.45 1.18
C MET A 170 1.89 13.43 2.31
N LEU A 171 2.83 14.24 2.77
CA LEU A 171 2.60 15.20 3.84
C LEU A 171 1.69 16.36 3.40
N THR A 172 1.86 16.88 2.20
CA THR A 172 1.02 17.95 1.66
C THR A 172 -0.41 17.48 1.40
N ASN A 173 -0.60 16.23 1.00
CA ASN A 173 -1.92 15.62 0.89
C ASN A 173 -2.60 15.47 2.25
N LEU A 174 -1.83 15.21 3.32
CA LEU A 174 -2.34 15.05 4.67
C LEU A 174 -2.62 16.37 5.41
N VAL A 175 -2.06 17.48 4.96
CA VAL A 175 -2.10 18.77 5.68
C VAL A 175 -3.51 19.32 5.95
N PHE A 176 -4.48 18.91 5.12
CA PHE A 176 -5.88 19.32 5.26
C PHE A 176 -6.68 18.48 6.29
N VAL A 177 -6.04 17.49 6.90
CA VAL A 177 -6.64 16.65 7.92
C VAL A 177 -6.21 17.14 9.30
N GLY A 178 -7.17 17.27 10.23
CA GLY A 178 -6.88 17.55 11.63
C GLY A 178 -6.28 16.33 12.32
N ILE A 179 -4.97 16.13 12.19
CA ILE A 179 -4.25 15.07 12.88
C ILE A 179 -3.95 15.46 14.33
N THR A 180 -3.82 14.46 15.20
CA THR A 180 -3.56 14.67 16.63
C THR A 180 -2.21 15.31 16.88
N ASP A 181 -1.14 14.77 16.31
CA ASP A 181 0.22 15.26 16.39
C ASP A 181 1.02 14.80 15.16
N PHE A 182 1.95 15.62 14.70
CA PHE A 182 2.85 15.27 13.58
C PHE A 182 3.66 14.00 13.87
N ARG A 183 4.03 13.79 15.13
CA ARG A 183 4.78 12.60 15.58
C ARG A 183 3.96 11.31 15.54
N ASP A 184 2.64 11.40 15.44
CA ASP A 184 1.74 10.24 15.33
C ASP A 184 1.66 9.70 13.90
N ILE A 185 2.19 10.43 12.91
CA ILE A 185 2.22 9.98 11.52
C ILE A 185 3.10 8.73 11.42
N LYS A 186 2.50 7.64 10.90
CA LYS A 186 3.21 6.40 10.59
C LYS A 186 3.34 6.27 9.08
N CYS A 187 4.57 6.07 8.62
CA CYS A 187 4.86 5.92 7.20
C CYS A 187 5.10 4.45 6.86
N LEU A 188 4.55 4.03 5.74
CA LEU A 188 4.82 2.73 5.12
C LEU A 188 5.43 2.99 3.74
N GLY A 189 6.68 2.55 3.55
CA GLY A 189 7.37 2.63 2.27
C GLY A 189 7.23 1.33 1.48
N ASN A 190 6.98 1.44 0.18
CA ASN A 190 6.95 0.31 -0.73
C ASN A 190 7.84 0.59 -1.94
N TRP A 191 8.89 -0.23 -2.10
CA TRP A 191 9.85 -0.14 -3.21
C TRP A 191 9.54 -1.23 -4.24
N MET A 192 8.78 -0.88 -5.25
CA MET A 192 8.51 -1.77 -6.38
C MET A 192 9.61 -1.63 -7.44
N TRP A 193 10.75 -2.25 -7.19
CA TRP A 193 11.93 -2.15 -8.03
C TRP A 193 12.56 -3.51 -8.31
N SER A 194 13.12 -3.71 -9.50
CA SER A 194 13.77 -4.97 -9.88
C SER A 194 15.30 -4.86 -9.78
N PRO A 195 15.90 -5.25 -8.65
CA PRO A 195 17.35 -5.14 -8.45
C PRO A 195 18.17 -6.10 -9.33
N LYS A 196 17.53 -7.10 -9.93
CA LYS A 196 18.18 -8.08 -10.81
C LYS A 196 18.49 -7.54 -12.20
N LEU A 197 17.85 -6.47 -12.61
CA LEU A 197 18.14 -5.84 -13.91
C LEU A 197 19.47 -5.08 -13.83
N LYS A 198 20.17 -5.04 -14.96
CA LYS A 198 21.47 -4.36 -15.07
C LYS A 198 21.39 -2.92 -14.56
N ASN A 199 22.25 -2.55 -13.63
CA ASN A 199 22.36 -1.25 -12.95
C ASN A 199 21.21 -0.91 -11.98
N ASN A 200 20.17 -1.72 -11.85
CA ASN A 200 19.03 -1.41 -10.98
C ASN A 200 19.31 -1.71 -9.50
N GLY A 201 20.23 -2.62 -9.20
CA GLY A 201 20.65 -2.89 -7.84
C GLY A 201 21.28 -1.67 -7.16
N GLN A 202 22.09 -0.91 -7.92
CA GLN A 202 22.66 0.35 -7.43
C GLN A 202 21.59 1.40 -7.11
N LEU A 203 20.59 1.51 -7.97
CA LEU A 203 19.49 2.47 -7.78
C LEU A 203 18.64 2.14 -6.55
N LEU A 204 18.47 0.85 -6.24
CA LEU A 204 17.76 0.42 -5.02
C LEU A 204 18.58 0.65 -3.75
N TYR A 205 19.92 0.59 -3.86
CA TYR A 205 20.82 0.79 -2.71
C TYR A 205 20.90 2.26 -2.29
N ASN A 206 20.92 3.17 -3.26
CA ASN A 206 20.98 4.63 -2.99
C ASN A 206 19.67 5.12 -2.39
#